data_38fc29bed40e40484272ea19b0cab53d
#
_entry.id   38fc29bed40e40484272ea19b0cab53d
#
_cell.length_a   1.000
_cell.length_b   1.000
_cell.length_c   1.000
_cell.angle_alpha   90.00
_cell.angle_beta   90.00
_cell.angle_gamma   90.00
#
_symmetry.space_group_name_H-M   'P 1'
#
loop_
_entity.id
_entity.type
_entity.pdbx_description
1 polymer ?
#
loop_
_entity_poly.entity_id
_entity_poly.type
_entity_poly.pdbx_seq_one_letter_code
_entity_poly.pdbx_strand_id
1 'polypeptide(L)'
;LAQSFLVEAKYQDGLFVTGGNLYFKTKDDNVPVTVQIRTMRDGTPTTTIVPFGEMNIDPADINLSDDSTVPTPFKFPTPVYLKSGKEYALTLVAPTEKYNHFITRMGEEDLILQAISNQQPYLGSLFKSQNQSTWTPSQLEDLKFTLRKANFVTNTPSIVLLDNAELNSAIIRRDNPVFAYSKRANVSI
;
A
#
# COMPACT_ATOMS: atom_id res chain seq x y z
N LEU A 1 5.65 -1.27 -12.98
CA LEU A 1 5.01 0.04 -12.90
C LEU A 1 5.14 0.62 -11.50
N ALA A 2 5.19 1.94 -11.36
CA ALA A 2 5.06 2.61 -10.08
C ALA A 2 4.27 3.91 -10.26
N GLN A 3 3.44 4.26 -9.26
CA GLN A 3 2.73 5.53 -9.22
C GLN A 3 3.13 6.28 -7.97
N SER A 4 3.66 7.49 -8.11
CA SER A 4 3.96 8.32 -6.95
C SER A 4 2.69 8.95 -6.37
N PHE A 5 2.71 9.14 -5.05
CA PHE A 5 1.65 9.83 -4.31
C PHE A 5 2.21 10.54 -3.09
N LEU A 6 1.60 11.65 -2.72
CA LEU A 6 1.99 12.46 -1.58
C LEU A 6 1.12 12.15 -0.36
N VAL A 7 1.75 11.94 0.79
CA VAL A 7 1.04 11.98 2.07
C VAL A 7 0.88 13.43 2.50
N GLU A 8 -0.33 13.93 2.37
CA GLU A 8 -0.62 15.35 2.61
C GLU A 8 -0.30 15.79 4.04
N ALA A 9 0.14 17.04 4.20
CA ALA A 9 0.50 17.62 5.49
C ALA A 9 -0.65 17.71 6.50
N LYS A 10 -1.91 17.59 6.03
CA LYS A 10 -3.08 17.50 6.92
C LYS A 10 -3.04 16.30 7.87
N TYR A 11 -2.30 15.27 7.53
CA TYR A 11 -2.05 14.11 8.40
C TYR A 11 -0.78 14.34 9.22
N GLN A 12 -0.84 15.20 10.24
CA GLN A 12 0.33 15.69 11.00
C GLN A 12 1.21 14.55 11.55
N ASP A 13 0.59 13.48 12.05
CA ASP A 13 1.30 12.32 12.61
C ASP A 13 1.59 11.22 11.57
N GLY A 14 1.38 11.50 10.28
CA GLY A 14 1.42 10.51 9.23
C GLY A 14 0.12 9.70 9.14
N LEU A 15 0.17 8.62 8.39
CA LEU A 15 -0.98 7.71 8.25
C LEU A 15 -0.52 6.26 8.13
N PHE A 16 -1.42 5.33 8.40
CA PHE A 16 -1.20 3.90 8.23
C PHE A 16 -2.02 3.41 7.05
N VAL A 17 -1.35 2.92 6.00
CA VAL A 17 -1.99 2.27 4.86
C VAL A 17 -2.24 0.81 5.19
N THR A 18 -3.46 0.35 5.01
CA THR A 18 -3.85 -1.05 5.26
C THR A 18 -3.94 -1.89 4.01
N GLY A 19 -4.06 -1.27 2.84
CA GLY A 19 -4.22 -1.93 1.55
C GLY A 19 -4.90 -1.00 0.55
N GLY A 20 -5.56 -1.57 -0.44
CA GLY A 20 -6.21 -0.80 -1.49
C GLY A 20 -6.93 -1.66 -2.52
N ASN A 21 -7.16 -1.07 -3.68
CA ASN A 21 -7.65 -1.76 -4.85
C ASN A 21 -6.75 -1.46 -6.06
N LEU A 22 -6.55 -2.45 -6.89
CA LEU A 22 -5.94 -2.36 -8.20
C LEU A 22 -6.94 -2.80 -9.26
N TYR A 23 -6.67 -2.46 -10.52
CA TYR A 23 -7.57 -2.76 -11.62
C TYR A 23 -6.78 -3.37 -12.77
N PHE A 24 -7.14 -4.60 -13.14
CA PHE A 24 -6.44 -5.38 -14.15
C PHE A 24 -7.33 -5.66 -15.36
N LYS A 25 -6.73 -5.55 -16.53
CA LYS A 25 -7.36 -5.99 -17.80
C LYS A 25 -6.96 -7.42 -18.13
N THR A 26 -5.69 -7.78 -17.89
CA THR A 26 -5.16 -9.12 -18.13
C THR A 26 -4.29 -9.55 -16.97
N LYS A 27 -4.10 -10.87 -16.84
CA LYS A 27 -3.24 -11.46 -15.82
C LYS A 27 -2.43 -12.65 -16.35
N ASP A 28 -1.39 -13.00 -15.65
CA ASP A 28 -0.73 -14.29 -15.79
C ASP A 28 -1.44 -15.32 -14.89
N ASP A 29 -1.50 -16.58 -15.31
CA ASP A 29 -2.20 -17.64 -14.55
C ASP A 29 -1.34 -18.24 -13.43
N ASN A 30 -0.02 -18.06 -13.50
CA ASN A 30 0.92 -18.76 -12.61
C ASN A 30 1.84 -17.83 -11.83
N VAL A 31 2.00 -16.58 -12.27
CA VAL A 31 2.99 -15.65 -11.68
C VAL A 31 2.28 -14.59 -10.85
N PRO A 32 2.54 -14.48 -9.55
CA PRO A 32 1.93 -13.46 -8.71
C PRO A 32 2.42 -12.05 -9.04
N VAL A 33 1.61 -11.05 -8.67
CA VAL A 33 2.02 -9.64 -8.68
C VAL A 33 2.47 -9.24 -7.28
N THR A 34 3.67 -8.69 -7.17
CA THR A 34 4.16 -8.11 -5.93
C THR A 34 3.77 -6.63 -5.88
N VAL A 35 3.06 -6.25 -4.83
CA VAL A 35 2.70 -4.86 -4.52
C VAL A 35 3.64 -4.34 -3.46
N GLN A 36 4.28 -3.18 -3.70
CA GLN A 36 5.24 -2.59 -2.78
C GLN A 36 4.93 -1.10 -2.59
N ILE A 37 5.17 -0.58 -1.38
CA ILE A 37 5.29 0.85 -1.13
C ILE A 37 6.78 1.17 -0.98
N ARG A 38 7.28 2.00 -1.87
CA ARG A 38 8.70 2.43 -1.88
C ARG A 38 8.84 3.89 -1.52
N THR A 39 10.00 4.23 -0.97
CA THR A 39 10.36 5.63 -0.76
C THR A 39 10.70 6.30 -2.08
N MET A 40 10.56 7.63 -2.12
CA MET A 40 10.96 8.46 -3.25
C MET A 40 12.25 9.24 -2.90
N ARG A 41 13.09 9.46 -3.89
CA ARG A 41 14.27 10.34 -3.82
C ARG A 41 14.47 11.02 -5.17
N ASP A 42 14.71 12.31 -5.15
CA ASP A 42 14.95 13.12 -6.34
C ASP A 42 13.91 12.92 -7.44
N GLY A 43 12.64 12.83 -7.02
CA GLY A 43 11.50 12.66 -7.91
C GLY A 43 11.36 11.26 -8.53
N THR A 44 12.10 10.25 -8.05
CA THR A 44 12.05 8.88 -8.58
C THR A 44 11.87 7.84 -7.47
N PRO A 45 11.19 6.70 -7.77
CA PRO A 45 11.09 5.60 -6.81
C PRO A 45 12.47 5.00 -6.52
N THR A 46 12.75 4.77 -5.25
CA THR A 46 13.99 4.09 -4.82
C THR A 46 13.80 2.57 -4.79
N THR A 47 14.87 1.84 -4.49
CA THR A 47 14.81 0.40 -4.21
C THR A 47 14.39 0.10 -2.77
N THR A 48 14.28 1.12 -1.91
CA THR A 48 13.94 0.95 -0.50
C THR A 48 12.43 0.79 -0.33
N ILE A 49 12.02 -0.39 0.15
CA ILE A 49 10.64 -0.69 0.50
C ILE A 49 10.38 -0.16 1.92
N VAL A 50 9.23 0.48 2.12
CA VAL A 50 8.78 0.90 3.45
C VAL A 50 8.53 -0.35 4.31
N PRO A 51 8.91 -0.36 5.61
CA PRO A 51 8.66 -1.52 6.47
C PRO A 51 7.21 -2.01 6.38
N PHE A 52 7.02 -3.32 6.23
CA PHE A 52 5.74 -4.00 6.01
C PHE A 52 5.00 -3.62 4.72
N GLY A 53 5.59 -2.79 3.86
CA GLY A 53 5.01 -2.30 2.63
C GLY A 53 5.20 -3.21 1.43
N GLU A 54 5.19 -4.53 1.62
CA GLU A 54 5.29 -5.52 0.54
C GLU A 54 4.31 -6.65 0.76
N MET A 55 3.67 -7.09 -0.33
CA MET A 55 2.83 -8.28 -0.36
C MET A 55 2.70 -8.82 -1.78
N ASN A 56 2.32 -10.08 -1.90
CA ASN A 56 1.99 -10.72 -3.17
C ASN A 56 0.47 -10.87 -3.31
N ILE A 57 -0.02 -10.72 -4.54
CA ILE A 57 -1.38 -11.07 -4.94
C ILE A 57 -1.27 -12.28 -5.86
N ASP A 58 -1.87 -13.37 -5.46
CA ASP A 58 -1.90 -14.57 -6.29
C ASP A 58 -2.81 -14.37 -7.52
N PRO A 59 -2.50 -15.00 -8.66
CA PRO A 59 -3.33 -14.90 -9.86
C PRO A 59 -4.80 -15.27 -9.63
N ALA A 60 -5.07 -16.21 -8.73
CA ALA A 60 -6.41 -16.63 -8.38
C ALA A 60 -7.26 -15.51 -7.76
N ASP A 61 -6.61 -14.59 -7.01
CA ASP A 61 -7.26 -13.48 -6.32
C ASP A 61 -7.39 -12.22 -7.20
N ILE A 62 -6.87 -12.26 -8.43
CA ILE A 62 -6.93 -11.13 -9.36
C ILE A 62 -8.21 -11.18 -10.16
N ASN A 63 -9.03 -10.16 -9.99
CA ASN A 63 -10.22 -9.91 -10.78
C ASN A 63 -9.87 -9.16 -12.06
N LEU A 64 -10.46 -9.57 -13.16
CA LEU A 64 -10.33 -8.91 -14.45
C LEU A 64 -11.57 -8.08 -14.80
N SER A 65 -11.37 -7.04 -15.58
CA SER A 65 -12.44 -6.18 -16.07
C SER A 65 -12.07 -5.65 -17.46
N ASP A 66 -13.06 -5.45 -18.32
CA ASP A 66 -12.85 -4.81 -19.62
C ASP A 66 -12.97 -3.29 -19.56
N ASP A 67 -13.64 -2.78 -18.53
CA ASP A 67 -14.00 -1.37 -18.37
C ASP A 67 -13.43 -0.72 -17.09
N SER A 68 -12.54 -1.41 -16.40
CA SER A 68 -11.93 -0.95 -15.14
C SER A 68 -12.89 -0.79 -13.95
N THR A 69 -14.08 -1.37 -13.98
CA THR A 69 -15.05 -1.25 -12.87
C THR A 69 -14.83 -2.26 -11.76
N VAL A 70 -14.25 -3.42 -12.07
CA VAL A 70 -14.05 -4.50 -11.09
C VAL A 70 -12.71 -4.36 -10.38
N PRO A 71 -12.71 -4.09 -9.07
CA PRO A 71 -11.49 -3.96 -8.30
C PRO A 71 -10.89 -5.33 -7.92
N THR A 72 -9.57 -5.40 -7.89
CA THR A 72 -8.81 -6.43 -7.19
C THR A 72 -8.37 -5.85 -5.84
N PRO A 73 -8.98 -6.27 -4.72
CA PRO A 73 -8.59 -5.78 -3.41
C PRO A 73 -7.26 -6.40 -2.97
N PHE A 74 -6.43 -5.60 -2.30
CA PHE A 74 -5.23 -6.09 -1.63
C PHE A 74 -5.15 -5.54 -0.21
N LYS A 75 -4.51 -6.27 0.69
CA LYS A 75 -4.34 -5.89 2.09
C LYS A 75 -2.97 -6.28 2.57
N PHE A 76 -2.20 -5.31 3.07
CA PHE A 76 -0.93 -5.59 3.72
C PHE A 76 -1.14 -6.42 5.00
N PRO A 77 -0.25 -7.37 5.31
CA PRO A 77 -0.34 -8.17 6.54
C PRO A 77 -0.35 -7.31 7.80
N THR A 78 0.35 -6.19 7.77
CA THR A 78 0.43 -5.20 8.86
C THR A 78 0.22 -3.81 8.29
N PRO A 79 -0.45 -2.88 8.98
CA PRO A 79 -0.57 -1.51 8.54
C PRO A 79 0.79 -0.86 8.30
N VAL A 80 0.96 -0.21 7.16
CA VAL A 80 2.21 0.41 6.71
C VAL A 80 2.22 1.88 7.09
N TYR A 81 3.15 2.28 7.95
CA TYR A 81 3.26 3.67 8.36
C TYR A 81 3.92 4.53 7.29
N LEU A 82 3.27 5.62 6.93
CA LEU A 82 3.76 6.63 6.01
C LEU A 82 3.82 8.00 6.70
N LYS A 83 4.98 8.63 6.61
CA LYS A 83 5.25 9.92 7.24
C LYS A 83 4.57 11.06 6.47
N SER A 84 4.01 12.01 7.22
CA SER A 84 3.42 13.24 6.70
C SER A 84 4.39 14.06 5.84
N GLY A 85 3.87 14.69 4.80
CA GLY A 85 4.63 15.56 3.90
C GLY A 85 5.70 14.83 3.08
N LYS A 86 5.64 13.49 2.98
CA LYS A 86 6.56 12.70 2.19
C LYS A 86 5.87 12.07 0.99
N GLU A 87 6.60 11.97 -0.09
CA GLU A 87 6.19 11.27 -1.29
C GLU A 87 6.64 9.80 -1.24
N TYR A 88 5.78 8.93 -1.72
CA TYR A 88 6.00 7.49 -1.82
C TYR A 88 5.54 6.99 -3.19
N ALA A 89 5.95 5.79 -3.57
CA ALA A 89 5.51 5.13 -4.78
C ALA A 89 4.82 3.81 -4.47
N LEU A 90 3.61 3.62 -5.00
CA LEU A 90 2.98 2.32 -5.09
C LEU A 90 3.58 1.61 -6.31
N THR A 91 4.29 0.53 -6.09
CA THR A 91 5.03 -0.19 -7.13
C THR A 91 4.43 -1.57 -7.34
N LEU A 92 4.19 -1.91 -8.61
CA LEU A 92 3.68 -3.20 -9.05
C LEU A 92 4.78 -3.91 -9.83
N VAL A 93 5.16 -5.08 -9.36
CA VAL A 93 6.25 -5.87 -9.90
C VAL A 93 5.75 -7.27 -10.26
N ALA A 94 6.02 -7.71 -11.48
CA ALA A 94 5.82 -9.08 -11.90
C ALA A 94 6.92 -9.45 -12.91
N PRO A 95 7.50 -10.66 -12.84
CA PRO A 95 8.50 -11.14 -13.80
C PRO A 95 7.83 -11.67 -15.09
N THR A 96 6.77 -11.03 -15.55
CA THR A 96 6.00 -11.37 -16.75
C THR A 96 5.40 -10.11 -17.35
N GLU A 97 5.18 -10.09 -18.64
CA GLU A 97 4.55 -8.99 -19.37
C GLU A 97 3.03 -9.15 -19.56
N LYS A 98 2.44 -10.25 -19.06
CA LYS A 98 1.02 -10.56 -19.25
C LYS A 98 0.07 -9.71 -18.41
N TYR A 99 0.57 -8.95 -17.44
CA TYR A 99 -0.25 -8.07 -16.62
C TYR A 99 -0.46 -6.73 -17.29
N ASN A 100 -1.70 -6.40 -17.60
CA ASN A 100 -2.10 -5.06 -18.01
C ASN A 100 -2.96 -4.41 -16.95
N HIS A 101 -2.56 -3.21 -16.54
CA HIS A 101 -3.27 -2.38 -15.57
C HIS A 101 -4.01 -1.26 -16.28
N PHE A 102 -5.12 -0.84 -15.71
CA PHE A 102 -5.81 0.35 -16.18
C PHE A 102 -5.08 1.61 -15.74
N ILE A 103 -4.90 2.50 -16.69
CA ILE A 103 -4.32 3.83 -16.49
C ILE A 103 -5.27 4.87 -17.08
N THR A 104 -5.19 6.10 -16.58
CA THR A 104 -5.78 7.26 -17.23
C THR A 104 -4.70 7.98 -18.01
N ARG A 105 -4.99 8.41 -19.23
CA ARG A 105 -4.08 9.21 -20.04
C ARG A 105 -4.74 10.52 -20.44
N MET A 106 -4.02 11.61 -20.25
CA MET A 106 -4.53 12.93 -20.64
C MET A 106 -4.76 12.99 -22.17
N GLY A 107 -5.92 13.53 -22.54
CA GLY A 107 -6.34 13.64 -23.93
C GLY A 107 -7.02 12.40 -24.51
N GLU A 108 -7.09 11.30 -23.75
CA GLU A 108 -7.85 10.10 -24.13
C GLU A 108 -9.23 10.08 -23.49
N GLU A 109 -10.14 9.36 -24.12
CA GLU A 109 -11.52 9.19 -23.66
C GLU A 109 -11.58 8.22 -22.48
N ASP A 110 -12.27 8.62 -21.41
CA ASP A 110 -12.56 7.73 -20.27
C ASP A 110 -13.54 6.63 -20.70
N LEU A 111 -13.20 5.38 -20.36
CA LEU A 111 -13.99 4.20 -20.77
C LEU A 111 -15.41 4.18 -20.20
N ILE A 112 -15.64 4.86 -19.08
CA ILE A 112 -16.91 4.85 -18.35
C ILE A 112 -17.71 6.11 -18.67
N LEU A 113 -17.07 7.27 -18.60
CA LEU A 113 -17.74 8.57 -18.75
C LEU A 113 -17.85 9.00 -20.21
N GLN A 114 -17.13 8.36 -21.13
CA GLN A 114 -17.05 8.74 -22.54
C GLN A 114 -16.69 10.23 -22.73
N ALA A 115 -15.89 10.76 -21.82
CA ALA A 115 -15.42 12.13 -21.80
C ALA A 115 -13.90 12.17 -21.89
N ILE A 116 -13.38 13.20 -22.57
CA ILE A 116 -11.93 13.38 -22.66
C ILE A 116 -11.35 13.74 -21.29
N SER A 117 -10.34 13.01 -20.85
CA SER A 117 -9.63 13.29 -19.61
C SER A 117 -8.76 14.55 -19.77
N ASN A 118 -9.23 15.65 -19.18
CA ASN A 118 -8.55 16.96 -19.24
C ASN A 118 -7.68 17.25 -18.01
N GLN A 119 -7.78 16.44 -16.97
CA GLN A 119 -7.06 16.64 -15.71
C GLN A 119 -6.50 15.31 -15.22
N GLN A 120 -5.30 15.37 -14.69
CA GLN A 120 -4.77 14.25 -13.92
C GLN A 120 -5.47 14.18 -12.57
N PRO A 121 -5.98 12.99 -12.17
CA PRO A 121 -6.70 12.84 -10.91
C PRO A 121 -5.80 12.99 -9.67
N TYR A 122 -4.48 12.87 -9.84
CA TYR A 122 -3.52 12.92 -8.75
C TYR A 122 -2.29 13.77 -9.07
N LEU A 123 -1.76 14.43 -8.04
CA LEU A 123 -0.44 15.06 -8.06
C LEU A 123 0.63 13.98 -7.90
N GLY A 124 0.98 13.31 -8.97
CA GLY A 124 1.97 12.26 -8.99
C GLY A 124 2.35 11.95 -10.42
N SER A 125 3.26 11.03 -10.60
CA SER A 125 3.68 10.57 -11.93
C SER A 125 3.67 9.04 -11.98
N LEU A 126 3.30 8.51 -13.13
CA LEU A 126 3.49 7.11 -13.45
C LEU A 126 4.93 6.87 -13.87
N PHE A 127 5.54 5.81 -13.38
CA PHE A 127 6.89 5.40 -13.73
C PHE A 127 6.87 4.01 -14.34
N LYS A 128 7.62 3.84 -15.43
CA LYS A 128 7.83 2.57 -16.11
C LYS A 128 9.27 2.13 -15.93
N SER A 129 9.49 0.85 -15.63
CA SER A 129 10.82 0.26 -15.46
C SER A 129 10.81 -1.19 -15.90
N GLN A 130 11.91 -1.65 -16.47
CA GLN A 130 12.14 -3.06 -16.80
C GLN A 130 12.98 -3.77 -15.73
N ASN A 131 13.77 -3.03 -14.98
CA ASN A 131 14.75 -3.57 -14.00
C ASN A 131 14.46 -3.14 -12.55
N GLN A 132 13.32 -2.46 -12.30
CA GLN A 132 12.89 -2.00 -10.97
C GLN A 132 13.83 -0.99 -10.27
N SER A 133 14.87 -0.53 -10.95
CA SER A 133 15.86 0.42 -10.41
C SER A 133 16.00 1.68 -11.26
N THR A 134 15.80 1.56 -12.56
CA THR A 134 15.82 2.70 -13.49
C THR A 134 14.38 3.01 -13.91
N TRP A 135 13.93 4.22 -13.64
CA TRP A 135 12.56 4.63 -13.84
C TRP A 135 12.42 5.71 -14.91
N THR A 136 11.51 5.50 -15.84
CA THR A 136 11.12 6.51 -16.83
C THR A 136 9.78 7.10 -16.41
N PRO A 137 9.71 8.39 -16.05
CA PRO A 137 8.49 9.05 -15.66
C PRO A 137 7.58 9.30 -16.88
N SER A 138 6.28 9.17 -16.69
CA SER A 138 5.24 9.61 -17.62
C SER A 138 4.33 10.60 -16.88
N GLN A 139 4.35 11.85 -17.32
CA GLN A 139 3.54 12.91 -16.70
C GLN A 139 2.11 12.98 -17.25
N LEU A 140 1.82 12.23 -18.30
CA LEU A 140 0.52 12.23 -18.96
C LEU A 140 -0.34 11.03 -18.56
N GLU A 141 0.21 10.12 -17.78
CA GLU A 141 -0.44 8.86 -17.42
C GLU A 141 -0.46 8.69 -15.91
N ASP A 142 -1.59 8.22 -15.38
CA ASP A 142 -1.76 7.84 -13.99
C ASP A 142 -2.34 6.43 -13.87
N LEU A 143 -1.82 5.65 -12.92
CA LEU A 143 -2.34 4.34 -12.60
C LEU A 143 -3.70 4.46 -11.90
N LYS A 144 -4.68 3.65 -12.31
CA LYS A 144 -5.94 3.53 -11.56
C LYS A 144 -5.73 2.66 -10.32
N PHE A 145 -5.86 3.26 -9.14
CA PHE A 145 -5.76 2.56 -7.86
C PHE A 145 -6.51 3.30 -6.76
N THR A 146 -6.72 2.64 -5.65
CA THR A 146 -7.15 3.26 -4.39
C THR A 146 -6.29 2.77 -3.24
N LEU A 147 -6.05 3.62 -2.25
CA LEU A 147 -5.42 3.25 -0.99
C LEU A 147 -6.42 3.43 0.16
N ARG A 148 -6.36 2.52 1.14
CA ARG A 148 -7.15 2.55 2.35
C ARG A 148 -6.25 2.85 3.54
N LYS A 149 -6.61 3.85 4.32
CA LYS A 149 -5.94 4.16 5.59
C LYS A 149 -6.65 3.50 6.76
N ALA A 150 -5.91 3.15 7.78
CA ALA A 150 -6.48 2.78 9.07
C ALA A 150 -7.17 4.00 9.71
N ASN A 151 -8.31 3.75 10.32
CA ASN A 151 -8.98 4.71 11.18
C ASN A 151 -8.98 4.14 12.59
N PHE A 152 -8.15 4.70 13.48
CA PHE A 152 -8.03 4.22 14.84
C PHE A 152 -9.14 4.80 15.70
N VAL A 153 -9.80 3.94 16.46
CA VAL A 153 -10.77 4.36 17.46
C VAL A 153 -10.01 4.68 18.74
N THR A 154 -9.79 5.95 18.99
CA THR A 154 -8.98 6.42 20.12
C THR A 154 -9.77 6.58 21.42
N ASN A 155 -11.10 6.54 21.33
CA ASN A 155 -11.99 6.82 22.48
C ASN A 155 -12.38 5.56 23.29
N THR A 156 -11.98 4.39 22.83
CA THR A 156 -12.28 3.12 23.53
C THR A 156 -10.97 2.57 24.06
N PRO A 157 -10.76 2.55 25.38
CA PRO A 157 -9.58 1.92 25.94
C PRO A 157 -9.62 0.42 25.64
N SER A 158 -8.51 -0.11 25.14
CA SER A 158 -8.34 -1.55 24.91
C SER A 158 -7.19 -2.08 25.73
N ILE A 159 -7.37 -3.27 26.30
CA ILE A 159 -6.34 -4.00 27.02
C ILE A 159 -5.84 -5.08 26.07
N VAL A 160 -4.57 -5.05 25.75
CA VAL A 160 -3.91 -6.13 25.01
C VAL A 160 -3.21 -7.02 26.02
N LEU A 161 -3.69 -8.23 26.20
CA LEU A 161 -3.01 -9.27 26.96
C LEU A 161 -2.04 -9.96 26.02
N LEU A 162 -0.75 -9.80 26.27
CA LEU A 162 0.29 -10.56 25.58
C LEU A 162 0.54 -11.84 26.41
N ASP A 163 0.09 -12.96 25.86
CA ASP A 163 0.41 -14.27 26.41
C ASP A 163 1.70 -14.78 25.75
N ASN A 164 2.74 -14.93 26.54
CA ASN A 164 3.97 -15.54 26.10
C ASN A 164 4.09 -16.92 26.76
N ALA A 165 3.87 -17.96 25.97
CA ALA A 165 3.94 -19.35 26.43
C ALA A 165 5.29 -19.71 27.06
N GLU A 166 6.38 -19.08 26.62
CA GLU A 166 7.71 -19.28 27.19
C GLU A 166 7.83 -18.63 28.60
N LEU A 167 7.17 -17.52 28.83
CA LEU A 167 7.11 -16.90 30.16
C LEU A 167 6.16 -17.64 31.10
N ASN A 168 5.11 -18.25 30.58
CA ASN A 168 4.14 -19.01 31.40
C ASN A 168 4.72 -20.30 31.97
N SER A 169 5.67 -20.90 31.29
CA SER A 169 6.25 -22.17 31.74
C SER A 169 7.32 -22.00 32.82
N ALA A 170 7.94 -20.83 32.88
CA ALA A 170 9.17 -20.83 33.60
C ALA A 170 9.17 -20.13 34.95
N ILE A 171 8.53 -19.01 35.19
CA ILE A 171 8.96 -18.28 36.40
C ILE A 171 8.10 -17.05 36.73
N ILE A 172 6.86 -17.08 36.40
CA ILE A 172 6.01 -16.04 36.93
C ILE A 172 5.67 -16.42 38.37
N ARG A 173 6.58 -16.10 39.22
CA ARG A 173 6.30 -16.16 40.65
C ARG A 173 5.37 -15.01 41.00
N ARG A 174 4.53 -15.27 41.99
CA ARG A 174 3.56 -14.33 42.54
C ARG A 174 4.13 -12.96 42.87
N ASP A 175 5.40 -12.90 43.12
CA ASP A 175 6.17 -11.74 43.63
C ASP A 175 7.01 -11.08 42.54
N ASN A 176 6.87 -11.50 41.30
CA ASN A 176 7.69 -10.97 40.22
C ASN A 176 7.12 -9.63 39.72
N PRO A 177 7.86 -8.54 39.84
CA PRO A 177 7.44 -7.20 39.44
C PRO A 177 7.13 -7.07 37.92
N VAL A 178 7.47 -8.07 37.13
CA VAL A 178 7.09 -8.11 35.71
C VAL A 178 5.59 -7.91 35.48
N PHE A 179 4.77 -8.34 36.43
CA PHE A 179 3.34 -8.05 36.37
C PHE A 179 2.98 -6.57 36.36
N ALA A 180 3.86 -5.73 36.89
CA ALA A 180 3.65 -4.30 36.85
C ALA A 180 3.78 -3.73 35.44
N TYR A 181 4.47 -4.42 34.52
CA TYR A 181 4.70 -3.96 33.17
C TYR A 181 3.52 -4.21 32.26
N SER A 182 2.77 -5.28 32.47
CA SER A 182 1.56 -5.52 31.70
C SER A 182 0.53 -4.40 31.88
N LYS A 183 0.50 -3.80 33.04
CA LYS A 183 -0.35 -2.63 33.31
C LYS A 183 0.12 -1.35 32.65
N ARG A 184 1.40 -1.22 32.38
CA ARG A 184 1.96 -0.02 31.75
C ARG A 184 1.80 -0.03 30.24
N ALA A 185 1.85 -1.20 29.64
CA ALA A 185 1.54 -1.33 28.22
C ALA A 185 0.12 -0.87 27.88
N ASN A 186 -0.76 -0.85 28.87
CA ASN A 186 -2.14 -0.43 28.72
C ASN A 186 -2.37 1.07 28.85
N VAL A 187 -1.36 1.81 29.31
CA VAL A 187 -1.50 3.24 29.65
C VAL A 187 -1.01 4.15 28.52
N SER A 188 -0.31 3.62 27.58
CA SER A 188 0.42 4.40 26.58
C SER A 188 -0.26 4.45 25.22
N ILE A 189 -1.56 4.28 25.17
CA ILE A 189 -2.27 4.35 23.91
C ILE A 189 -3.37 5.41 23.97
#